data_4bc818cdf8afefb416f32f3de658cdcd
#
_entry.id   4bc818cdf8afefb416f32f3de658cdcd
#
_cell.length_a   1.000
_cell.length_b   1.000
_cell.length_c   1.000
_cell.angle_alpha   90.00
_cell.angle_beta   90.00
_cell.angle_gamma   90.00
#
_symmetry.space_group_name_H-M   'P 1'
#
loop_
_entity.id
_entity.type
_entity.pdbx_description
1 polymer ?
#
loop_
_entity_poly.entity_id
_entity_poly.type
_entity_poly.pdbx_seq_one_letter_code
_entity_poly.pdbx_strand_id
1 'polypeptide(L)'
;MMFEVTPNPPRKKGPKITVIGGGTGLPVLLRNLRKRDADVTAIVTVADDGGSSGIIRDYMNVVPPGDIRNCMIALSPMNALQKEIFQYRFNSDDQFFAGHAIGNLIIAALTEMRGNIFDAIRLLSRMMAVEGHVYPAAEEPLLLRAEFQDGTIVDGEAELVKYRKKIKRVSVHCYDENRKLDESRTPMAAREVINAIMEADMVV
;
A
#
# COMPACT_ATOMS: atom_id res chain seq x y z
N MET A 1 -7.04 25.59 -11.96
CA MET A 1 -5.83 26.16 -11.35
C MET A 1 -4.80 25.03 -11.34
N MET A 2 -3.82 25.06 -12.26
CA MET A 2 -2.72 24.09 -12.26
C MET A 2 -1.84 24.41 -11.06
N PHE A 3 -1.82 23.52 -10.06
CA PHE A 3 -0.82 23.60 -9.02
C PHE A 3 0.53 23.21 -9.64
N GLU A 4 1.47 24.16 -9.66
CA GLU A 4 2.86 23.86 -10.01
C GLU A 4 3.36 22.77 -9.08
N VAL A 5 3.70 21.66 -9.70
CA VAL A 5 4.14 20.47 -8.99
C VAL A 5 5.63 20.65 -8.72
N THR A 6 5.99 20.97 -7.47
CA THR A 6 7.41 21.02 -7.07
C THR A 6 8.11 19.72 -7.45
N PRO A 7 9.35 19.77 -7.97
CA PRO A 7 10.10 18.57 -8.34
C PRO A 7 10.27 17.63 -7.13
N ASN A 8 10.36 16.33 -7.41
CA ASN A 8 10.68 15.35 -6.36
C ASN A 8 11.99 15.73 -5.67
N PRO A 9 12.13 15.45 -4.37
CA PRO A 9 13.41 15.61 -3.70
C PRO A 9 14.51 14.85 -4.50
N PRO A 10 15.74 15.36 -4.53
CA PRO A 10 16.82 14.71 -5.27
C PRO A 10 17.01 13.28 -4.74
N ARG A 11 17.16 12.34 -5.67
CA ARG A 11 17.46 10.94 -5.32
C ARG A 11 18.78 10.87 -4.57
N LYS A 12 18.84 10.03 -3.55
CA LYS A 12 20.11 9.70 -2.89
C LYS A 12 21.03 9.02 -3.90
N LYS A 13 22.34 9.24 -3.77
CA LYS A 13 23.33 8.68 -4.70
C LYS A 13 23.77 7.25 -4.34
N GLY A 14 23.27 6.71 -3.23
CA GLY A 14 23.59 5.38 -2.78
C GLY A 14 22.91 4.26 -3.59
N PRO A 15 23.09 2.99 -3.20
CA PRO A 15 22.51 1.86 -3.91
C PRO A 15 20.97 1.94 -3.97
N LYS A 16 20.41 1.48 -5.07
CA LYS A 16 18.96 1.34 -5.26
C LYS A 16 18.48 0.08 -4.56
N ILE A 17 17.70 0.24 -3.52
CA ILE A 17 17.15 -0.88 -2.72
C ILE A 17 15.64 -0.91 -2.91
N THR A 18 15.14 -1.97 -3.52
CA THR A 18 13.71 -2.23 -3.65
C THR A 18 13.27 -3.22 -2.60
N VAL A 19 12.30 -2.83 -1.78
CA VAL A 19 11.74 -3.66 -0.71
C VAL A 19 10.30 -4.01 -1.05
N ILE A 20 9.96 -5.30 -1.09
CA ILE A 20 8.61 -5.78 -1.44
C ILE A 20 7.96 -6.34 -0.17
N GLY A 21 6.76 -5.88 0.16
CA GLY A 21 6.05 -6.41 1.32
C GLY A 21 4.80 -5.62 1.69
N GLY A 22 4.31 -5.90 2.89
CA GLY A 22 3.14 -5.26 3.50
C GLY A 22 3.17 -5.42 5.02
N GLY A 23 2.06 -5.04 5.67
CA GLY A 23 1.90 -5.18 7.11
C GLY A 23 2.88 -4.36 7.94
N THR A 24 3.12 -4.79 9.16
CA THR A 24 3.88 -4.01 10.17
C THR A 24 5.40 -4.08 10.02
N GLY A 25 5.93 -5.11 9.37
CA GLY A 25 7.37 -5.32 9.21
C GLY A 25 8.02 -4.35 8.24
N LEU A 26 7.39 -4.11 7.10
CA LEU A 26 7.92 -3.25 6.05
C LEU A 26 8.23 -1.83 6.53
N PRO A 27 7.33 -1.10 7.22
CA PRO A 27 7.64 0.24 7.73
C PRO A 27 8.81 0.29 8.72
N VAL A 28 9.07 -0.79 9.47
CA VAL A 28 10.21 -0.87 10.38
C VAL A 28 11.52 -0.91 9.60
N LEU A 29 11.60 -1.74 8.57
CA LEU A 29 12.76 -1.82 7.67
C LEU A 29 13.00 -0.47 6.97
N LEU A 30 11.96 0.12 6.40
CA LEU A 30 12.03 1.40 5.68
C LEU A 30 12.56 2.55 6.56
N ARG A 31 12.12 2.64 7.84
CA ARG A 31 12.65 3.64 8.78
C ARG A 31 14.16 3.51 9.01
N ASN A 32 14.68 2.29 8.97
CA ASN A 32 16.11 2.05 9.12
C ASN A 32 16.88 2.36 7.82
N LEU A 33 16.34 1.96 6.67
CA LEU A 33 16.93 2.25 5.36
C LEU A 33 16.95 3.76 5.05
N ARG A 34 15.90 4.51 5.44
CA ARG A 34 15.86 5.97 5.27
C ARG A 34 17.06 6.69 5.88
N LYS A 35 17.59 6.17 7.00
CA LYS A 35 18.76 6.73 7.68
C LYS A 35 20.09 6.42 6.96
N ARG A 36 20.05 5.60 5.95
CA ARG A 36 21.23 5.23 5.14
C ARG A 36 21.29 6.06 3.87
N ASP A 37 22.45 6.10 3.26
CA ASP A 37 22.63 6.68 1.93
C ASP A 37 22.23 5.63 0.87
N ALA A 38 20.92 5.43 0.70
CA ALA A 38 20.35 4.49 -0.26
C ALA A 38 19.11 5.12 -0.92
N ASP A 39 18.92 4.85 -2.21
CA ASP A 39 17.70 5.19 -2.94
C ASP A 39 16.69 4.05 -2.73
N VAL A 40 15.71 4.28 -1.85
CA VAL A 40 14.80 3.23 -1.37
C VAL A 40 13.48 3.29 -2.11
N THR A 41 13.06 2.18 -2.68
CA THR A 41 11.71 1.99 -3.23
C THR A 41 10.96 0.92 -2.44
N ALA A 42 9.81 1.24 -1.89
CA ALA A 42 8.90 0.30 -1.26
C ALA A 42 7.80 -0.10 -2.26
N ILE A 43 7.67 -1.39 -2.53
CA ILE A 43 6.54 -1.98 -3.27
C ILE A 43 5.61 -2.62 -2.25
N VAL A 44 4.40 -2.06 -2.14
CA VAL A 44 3.45 -2.41 -1.09
C VAL A 44 2.36 -3.32 -1.64
N THR A 45 2.13 -4.45 -0.98
CA THR A 45 1.04 -5.37 -1.32
C THR A 45 -0.33 -4.70 -1.21
N VAL A 46 -1.27 -5.11 -2.05
CA VAL A 46 -2.60 -4.47 -2.20
C VAL A 46 -3.75 -5.45 -2.02
N ALA A 47 -3.49 -6.55 -1.32
CA ALA A 47 -4.48 -7.59 -1.04
C ALA A 47 -5.09 -7.51 0.39
N ASP A 48 -4.70 -6.50 1.20
CA ASP A 48 -5.26 -6.27 2.54
C ASP A 48 -6.76 -5.96 2.45
N ASP A 49 -7.56 -6.75 3.14
CA ASP A 49 -9.02 -6.60 3.24
C ASP A 49 -9.48 -6.38 4.69
N GLY A 50 -8.54 -6.11 5.58
CA GLY A 50 -8.80 -5.93 7.01
C GLY A 50 -9.10 -4.48 7.42
N GLY A 51 -9.89 -4.32 8.48
CA GLY A 51 -10.13 -3.06 9.18
C GLY A 51 -10.48 -1.87 8.29
N SER A 52 -9.90 -0.71 8.61
CA SER A 52 -10.14 0.54 7.86
C SER A 52 -9.76 0.46 6.38
N SER A 53 -8.70 -0.27 6.04
CA SER A 53 -8.24 -0.41 4.65
C SER A 53 -9.24 -1.19 3.81
N GLY A 54 -9.77 -2.29 4.34
CA GLY A 54 -10.78 -3.10 3.67
C GLY A 54 -12.09 -2.34 3.45
N ILE A 55 -12.56 -1.61 4.48
CA ILE A 55 -13.77 -0.79 4.36
C ILE A 55 -13.62 0.27 3.27
N ILE A 56 -12.53 1.05 3.28
CA ILE A 56 -12.27 2.10 2.28
C ILE A 56 -12.16 1.49 0.89
N ARG A 57 -11.41 0.38 0.75
CA ARG A 57 -11.32 -0.37 -0.50
C ARG A 57 -12.70 -0.74 -1.03
N ASP A 58 -13.57 -1.23 -0.16
CA ASP A 58 -14.87 -1.73 -0.55
C ASP A 58 -15.87 -0.62 -0.91
N TYR A 59 -15.80 0.53 -0.25
CA TYR A 59 -16.68 1.66 -0.56
C TYR A 59 -16.24 2.45 -1.79
N MET A 60 -14.93 2.66 -1.98
CA MET A 60 -14.41 3.58 -2.99
C MET A 60 -13.75 2.87 -4.18
N ASN A 61 -13.69 1.54 -4.17
CA ASN A 61 -12.97 0.72 -5.16
C ASN A 61 -11.51 1.17 -5.38
N VAL A 62 -10.83 1.51 -4.31
CA VAL A 62 -9.43 1.92 -4.32
C VAL A 62 -8.54 0.86 -3.69
N VAL A 63 -7.27 0.90 -4.02
CA VAL A 63 -6.25 0.07 -3.38
C VAL A 63 -6.26 0.30 -1.86
N PRO A 64 -6.12 -0.75 -1.02
CA PRO A 64 -6.12 -0.60 0.44
C PRO A 64 -5.00 0.35 0.89
N PRO A 65 -5.33 1.49 1.54
CA PRO A 65 -4.35 2.57 1.76
C PRO A 65 -3.48 2.40 3.01
N GLY A 66 -3.80 1.46 3.90
CA GLY A 66 -3.20 1.37 5.22
C GLY A 66 -1.70 1.16 5.22
N ASP A 67 -1.22 0.16 4.50
CA ASP A 67 0.20 -0.17 4.39
C ASP A 67 0.96 0.88 3.58
N ILE A 68 0.34 1.41 2.52
CA ILE A 68 0.90 2.53 1.74
C ILE A 68 1.16 3.73 2.66
N ARG A 69 0.16 4.15 3.45
CA ARG A 69 0.31 5.22 4.44
C ARG A 69 1.46 4.96 5.41
N ASN A 70 1.54 3.75 5.97
CA ASN A 70 2.57 3.39 6.93
C ASN A 70 3.98 3.46 6.32
N CYS A 71 4.14 3.03 5.07
CA CYS A 71 5.39 3.12 4.32
C CYS A 71 5.78 4.58 4.04
N MET A 72 4.82 5.42 3.63
CA MET A 72 5.06 6.84 3.40
C MET A 72 5.50 7.56 4.67
N ILE A 73 4.84 7.29 5.81
CA ILE A 73 5.23 7.82 7.12
C ILE A 73 6.64 7.34 7.52
N ALA A 74 6.99 6.10 7.22
CA ALA A 74 8.29 5.53 7.54
C ALA A 74 9.44 6.21 6.77
N LEU A 75 9.20 6.55 5.51
CA LEU A 75 10.15 7.22 4.62
C LEU A 75 10.10 8.76 4.73
N SER A 76 9.19 9.32 5.51
CA SER A 76 9.06 10.77 5.67
C SER A 76 9.83 11.31 6.88
N PRO A 77 10.45 12.52 6.78
CA PRO A 77 11.08 13.23 7.90
C PRO A 77 10.07 13.93 8.81
N MET A 78 8.77 13.70 8.66
CA MET A 78 7.71 14.31 9.45
C MET A 78 8.02 14.25 10.96
N ASN A 79 7.65 15.31 11.66
CA ASN A 79 7.74 15.37 13.12
C ASN A 79 6.67 14.48 13.80
N ALA A 80 6.75 14.37 15.12
CA ALA A 80 5.86 13.50 15.89
C ALA A 80 4.37 13.85 15.71
N LEU A 81 4.04 15.15 15.79
CA LEU A 81 2.65 15.64 15.64
C LEU A 81 2.07 15.34 14.25
N GLN A 82 2.86 15.58 13.19
CA GLN A 82 2.42 15.26 11.83
C GLN A 82 2.12 13.77 11.67
N LYS A 83 3.00 12.90 12.21
CA LYS A 83 2.80 11.44 12.19
C LYS A 83 1.56 11.04 12.98
N GLU A 84 1.36 11.63 14.14
CA GLU A 84 0.18 11.39 14.98
C GLU A 84 -1.10 11.75 14.23
N ILE A 85 -1.18 12.90 13.56
CA ILE A 85 -2.33 13.31 12.75
C ILE A 85 -2.61 12.28 11.66
N PHE A 86 -1.60 11.87 10.88
CA PHE A 86 -1.80 10.89 9.79
C PHE A 86 -2.21 9.50 10.29
N GLN A 87 -1.82 9.14 11.52
CA GLN A 87 -2.16 7.86 12.14
C GLN A 87 -3.42 7.92 13.00
N TYR A 88 -3.91 9.11 13.30
CA TYR A 88 -5.08 9.29 14.17
C TYR A 88 -6.28 8.54 13.59
N ARG A 89 -6.94 7.77 14.46
CA ARG A 89 -8.18 7.07 14.15
C ARG A 89 -9.31 7.70 14.93
N PHE A 90 -10.41 7.93 14.23
CA PHE A 90 -11.60 8.47 14.89
C PHE A 90 -12.14 7.46 15.89
N ASN A 91 -12.27 7.91 17.14
CA ASN A 91 -12.99 7.19 18.18
C ASN A 91 -14.42 7.74 18.19
N SER A 92 -15.28 7.13 17.38
CA SER A 92 -16.66 7.55 17.17
C SER A 92 -17.56 6.32 17.14
N ASP A 93 -18.78 6.46 17.63
CA ASP A 93 -19.84 5.45 17.49
C ASP A 93 -20.47 5.50 16.09
N ASP A 94 -20.20 6.56 15.31
CA ASP A 94 -20.63 6.69 13.92
C ASP A 94 -19.83 5.75 13.04
N GLN A 95 -20.53 4.83 12.37
CA GLN A 95 -19.91 3.79 11.54
C GLN A 95 -19.11 4.35 10.36
N PHE A 96 -19.41 5.57 9.90
CA PHE A 96 -18.69 6.19 8.80
C PHE A 96 -17.26 6.63 9.19
N PHE A 97 -17.09 7.16 10.40
CA PHE A 97 -15.78 7.63 10.87
C PHE A 97 -15.03 6.61 11.73
N ALA A 98 -15.76 5.69 12.37
CA ALA A 98 -15.21 4.77 13.36
C ALA A 98 -13.99 3.99 12.83
N GLY A 99 -12.87 4.11 13.53
CA GLY A 99 -11.66 3.36 13.23
C GLY A 99 -10.88 3.76 11.97
N HIS A 100 -11.40 4.68 11.14
CA HIS A 100 -10.69 5.16 9.97
C HIS A 100 -9.51 6.07 10.36
N ALA A 101 -8.34 5.79 9.80
CA ALA A 101 -7.19 6.67 9.96
C ALA A 101 -7.29 7.87 8.99
N ILE A 102 -7.00 9.10 9.49
CA ILE A 102 -7.01 10.31 8.66
C ILE A 102 -6.17 10.12 7.39
N GLY A 103 -4.97 9.56 7.50
CA GLY A 103 -4.11 9.34 6.35
C GLY A 103 -4.69 8.36 5.31
N ASN A 104 -5.50 7.38 5.73
CA ASN A 104 -6.20 6.50 4.80
C ASN A 104 -7.26 7.29 3.99
N LEU A 105 -8.02 8.16 4.66
CA LEU A 105 -9.02 9.01 4.00
C LEU A 105 -8.38 10.00 3.04
N ILE A 106 -7.23 10.57 3.40
CA ILE A 106 -6.46 11.46 2.51
C ILE A 106 -6.01 10.72 1.24
N ILE A 107 -5.46 9.51 1.36
CA ILE A 107 -5.04 8.71 0.19
C ILE A 107 -6.24 8.40 -0.70
N ALA A 108 -7.37 7.99 -0.12
CA ALA A 108 -8.58 7.68 -0.85
C ALA A 108 -9.11 8.92 -1.61
N ALA A 109 -9.22 10.06 -0.92
CA ALA A 109 -9.65 11.31 -1.53
C ALA A 109 -8.73 11.77 -2.67
N LEU A 110 -7.41 11.67 -2.49
CA LEU A 110 -6.45 12.00 -3.53
C LEU A 110 -6.53 11.03 -4.72
N THR A 111 -6.83 9.76 -4.48
CA THR A 111 -7.02 8.77 -5.55
C THR A 111 -8.24 9.14 -6.40
N GLU A 112 -9.36 9.50 -5.76
CA GLU A 112 -10.55 9.98 -6.45
C GLU A 112 -10.26 11.28 -7.24
N MET A 113 -9.62 12.26 -6.62
CA MET A 113 -9.26 13.53 -7.26
C MET A 113 -8.34 13.39 -8.47
N ARG A 114 -7.48 12.38 -8.51
CA ARG A 114 -6.47 12.16 -9.56
C ARG A 114 -6.86 11.09 -10.56
N GLY A 115 -7.86 10.28 -10.25
CA GLY A 115 -8.32 9.17 -11.07
C GLY A 115 -7.41 7.93 -11.03
N ASN A 116 -6.27 7.97 -10.31
CA ASN A 116 -5.41 6.82 -10.10
C ASN A 116 -4.57 6.94 -8.82
N ILE A 117 -4.18 5.79 -8.27
CA ILE A 117 -3.45 5.68 -7.01
C ILE A 117 -2.00 6.18 -7.13
N PHE A 118 -1.33 5.99 -8.26
CA PHE A 118 0.08 6.38 -8.44
C PHE A 118 0.23 7.90 -8.37
N ASP A 119 -0.65 8.65 -9.03
CA ASP A 119 -0.64 10.12 -8.98
C ASP A 119 -1.01 10.65 -7.60
N ALA A 120 -1.94 9.99 -6.90
CA ALA A 120 -2.27 10.30 -5.51
C ALA A 120 -1.06 10.13 -4.59
N ILE A 121 -0.39 9.00 -4.66
CA ILE A 121 0.82 8.70 -3.86
C ILE A 121 1.94 9.67 -4.23
N ARG A 122 2.16 9.97 -5.51
CA ARG A 122 3.18 10.91 -5.96
C ARG A 122 2.96 12.31 -5.39
N LEU A 123 1.71 12.78 -5.40
CA LEU A 123 1.35 14.08 -4.82
C LEU A 123 1.56 14.08 -3.31
N LEU A 124 1.03 13.08 -2.62
CA LEU A 124 1.14 12.97 -1.16
C LEU A 124 2.61 12.80 -0.72
N SER A 125 3.42 12.05 -1.48
CA SER A 125 4.86 11.88 -1.20
C SER A 125 5.61 13.21 -1.19
N ARG A 126 5.24 14.13 -2.10
CA ARG A 126 5.81 15.48 -2.11
C ARG A 126 5.38 16.29 -0.90
N MET A 127 4.07 16.27 -0.58
CA MET A 127 3.54 16.98 0.60
C MET A 127 4.18 16.49 1.90
N MET A 128 4.50 15.21 2.00
CA MET A 128 5.12 14.58 3.17
C MET A 128 6.65 14.59 3.12
N ALA A 129 7.26 15.13 2.07
CA ALA A 129 8.71 15.08 1.83
C ALA A 129 9.29 13.65 1.95
N VAL A 130 8.62 12.66 1.36
CA VAL A 130 9.05 11.24 1.40
C VAL A 130 10.42 11.09 0.75
N GLU A 131 11.36 10.53 1.48
CA GLU A 131 12.75 10.28 1.06
C GLU A 131 12.86 8.89 0.43
N GLY A 132 12.46 8.75 -0.83
CA GLY A 132 12.38 7.50 -1.57
C GLY A 132 11.07 7.38 -2.35
N HIS A 133 10.70 6.16 -2.71
CA HIS A 133 9.51 5.88 -3.49
C HIS A 133 8.61 4.87 -2.79
N VAL A 134 7.31 5.05 -2.91
CA VAL A 134 6.30 4.09 -2.47
C VAL A 134 5.37 3.81 -3.64
N TYR A 135 5.27 2.55 -4.02
CA TYR A 135 4.40 2.08 -5.10
C TYR A 135 3.48 0.97 -4.60
N PRO A 136 2.18 1.00 -4.93
CA PRO A 136 1.34 -0.18 -4.77
C PRO A 136 1.78 -1.25 -5.77
N ALA A 137 1.70 -2.51 -5.39
CA ALA A 137 2.10 -3.63 -6.25
C ALA A 137 1.26 -3.74 -7.54
N ALA A 138 0.01 -3.27 -7.49
CA ALA A 138 -0.90 -3.18 -8.63
C ALA A 138 -1.75 -1.90 -8.53
N GLU A 139 -2.38 -1.50 -9.64
CA GLU A 139 -3.24 -0.30 -9.71
C GLU A 139 -4.63 -0.52 -9.11
N GLU A 140 -5.03 -1.77 -8.97
CA GLU A 140 -6.31 -2.20 -8.47
C GLU A 140 -6.17 -3.08 -7.21
N PRO A 141 -7.18 -3.15 -6.36
CA PRO A 141 -7.18 -4.07 -5.23
C PRO A 141 -7.18 -5.52 -5.72
N LEU A 142 -6.44 -6.39 -5.02
CA LEU A 142 -6.34 -7.80 -5.35
C LEU A 142 -6.95 -8.68 -4.27
N LEU A 143 -7.50 -9.81 -4.68
CA LEU A 143 -7.99 -10.87 -3.82
C LEU A 143 -6.86 -11.84 -3.50
N LEU A 144 -6.57 -12.06 -2.23
CA LEU A 144 -5.68 -13.12 -1.80
C LEU A 144 -6.45 -14.42 -1.61
N ARG A 145 -6.02 -15.50 -2.26
CA ARG A 145 -6.58 -16.85 -2.11
C ARG A 145 -5.52 -17.80 -1.59
N ALA A 146 -5.87 -18.61 -0.62
CA ALA A 146 -5.04 -19.73 -0.19
C ALA A 146 -5.77 -21.07 -0.32
N GLU A 147 -5.02 -22.07 -0.80
CA GLU A 147 -5.38 -23.49 -0.76
C GLU A 147 -4.58 -24.13 0.38
N PHE A 148 -5.27 -24.79 1.29
CA PHE A 148 -4.65 -25.52 2.39
C PHE A 148 -4.36 -26.98 1.99
N GLN A 149 -3.50 -27.68 2.77
CA GLN A 149 -3.14 -29.06 2.47
C GLN A 149 -4.31 -30.05 2.55
N ASP A 150 -5.35 -29.70 3.29
CA ASP A 150 -6.58 -30.50 3.39
C ASP A 150 -7.62 -30.22 2.29
N GLY A 151 -7.25 -29.41 1.27
CA GLY A 151 -8.12 -29.04 0.17
C GLY A 151 -9.05 -27.85 0.46
N THR A 152 -9.03 -27.30 1.67
CA THR A 152 -9.82 -26.09 1.99
C THR A 152 -9.29 -24.90 1.19
N ILE A 153 -10.19 -24.12 0.57
CA ILE A 153 -9.87 -22.85 -0.10
C ILE A 153 -10.47 -21.71 0.69
N VAL A 154 -9.68 -20.67 0.93
CA VAL A 154 -10.10 -19.47 1.66
C VAL A 154 -9.67 -18.24 0.88
N ASP A 155 -10.59 -17.30 0.75
CA ASP A 155 -10.40 -16.00 0.11
C ASP A 155 -10.35 -14.89 1.16
N GLY A 156 -9.45 -13.92 0.96
CA GLY A 156 -9.24 -12.77 1.82
C GLY A 156 -8.16 -12.96 2.88
N GLU A 157 -7.32 -11.95 3.07
CA GLU A 157 -6.23 -11.98 4.04
C GLU A 157 -6.76 -12.07 5.47
N ALA A 158 -7.81 -11.28 5.80
CA ALA A 158 -8.43 -11.27 7.13
C ALA A 158 -9.05 -12.62 7.51
N GLU A 159 -9.59 -13.36 6.55
CA GLU A 159 -10.11 -14.70 6.78
C GLU A 159 -8.99 -15.73 6.92
N LEU A 160 -7.95 -15.62 6.10
CA LEU A 160 -6.80 -16.54 6.10
C LEU A 160 -6.13 -16.68 7.47
N VAL A 161 -5.95 -15.58 8.19
CA VAL A 161 -5.30 -15.59 9.52
C VAL A 161 -6.11 -16.35 10.58
N LYS A 162 -7.39 -16.61 10.36
CA LYS A 162 -8.25 -17.42 11.24
C LYS A 162 -7.99 -18.92 11.10
N TYR A 163 -7.45 -19.33 9.94
CA TYR A 163 -7.17 -20.73 9.64
C TYR A 163 -5.73 -21.07 10.05
N ARG A 164 -5.57 -21.76 11.16
CA ARG A 164 -4.26 -22.19 11.66
C ARG A 164 -3.83 -23.54 11.04
N LYS A 165 -3.91 -23.66 9.72
CA LYS A 165 -3.57 -24.87 8.96
C LYS A 165 -2.40 -24.63 8.05
N LYS A 166 -1.77 -25.70 7.57
CA LYS A 166 -0.66 -25.58 6.60
C LYS A 166 -1.17 -25.18 5.24
N ILE A 167 -0.66 -24.08 4.73
CA ILE A 167 -0.94 -23.58 3.38
C ILE A 167 -0.21 -24.47 2.37
N LYS A 168 -0.90 -24.86 1.32
CA LYS A 168 -0.37 -25.58 0.15
C LYS A 168 0.04 -24.58 -0.94
N ARG A 169 -0.81 -23.59 -1.22
CA ARG A 169 -0.61 -22.59 -2.26
C ARG A 169 -1.26 -21.28 -1.88
N VAL A 170 -0.61 -20.17 -2.26
CA VAL A 170 -1.20 -18.83 -2.23
C VAL A 170 -1.20 -18.28 -3.64
N SER A 171 -2.26 -17.57 -4.02
CA SER A 171 -2.40 -16.88 -5.30
C SER A 171 -3.13 -15.56 -5.10
N VAL A 172 -2.89 -14.62 -6.01
CA VAL A 172 -3.60 -13.35 -6.07
C VAL A 172 -4.43 -13.29 -7.35
N HIS A 173 -5.59 -12.66 -7.27
CA HIS A 173 -6.58 -12.59 -8.35
C HIS A 173 -7.16 -11.19 -8.43
N CYS A 174 -7.68 -10.83 -9.61
CA CYS A 174 -8.50 -9.64 -9.77
C CYS A 174 -9.90 -9.88 -9.20
N TYR A 175 -10.61 -8.78 -8.92
CA TYR A 175 -12.05 -8.80 -8.62
C TYR A 175 -12.85 -8.54 -9.91
N ASP A 176 -14.02 -9.17 -10.02
CA ASP A 176 -15.05 -8.78 -10.97
C ASP A 176 -15.85 -7.57 -10.46
N GLU A 177 -16.84 -7.12 -11.23
CA GLU A 177 -17.73 -6.01 -10.87
C GLU A 177 -18.57 -6.27 -9.62
N ASN A 178 -18.77 -7.54 -9.26
CA ASN A 178 -19.51 -7.98 -8.07
C ASN A 178 -18.59 -8.28 -6.89
N ARG A 179 -17.32 -7.91 -6.98
CA ARG A 179 -16.26 -8.16 -5.98
C ARG A 179 -16.05 -9.64 -5.66
N LYS A 180 -16.24 -10.47 -6.67
CA LYS A 180 -15.87 -11.87 -6.63
C LYS A 180 -14.60 -12.08 -7.42
N LEU A 181 -13.99 -13.24 -7.24
CA LEU A 181 -12.81 -13.64 -8.00
C LEU A 181 -13.11 -13.63 -9.50
N ASP A 182 -12.27 -12.93 -10.24
CA ASP A 182 -12.29 -12.91 -11.71
C ASP A 182 -11.19 -13.83 -12.26
N GLU A 183 -11.57 -14.97 -12.81
CA GLU A 183 -10.65 -15.93 -13.43
C GLU A 183 -10.23 -15.53 -14.84
N SER A 184 -10.93 -14.57 -15.46
CA SER A 184 -10.66 -14.12 -16.82
C SER A 184 -9.50 -13.11 -16.89
N ARG A 185 -9.15 -12.50 -15.76
CA ARG A 185 -8.13 -11.46 -15.65
C ARG A 185 -6.93 -11.95 -14.83
N THR A 186 -5.75 -11.57 -15.28
CA THR A 186 -4.50 -11.82 -14.56
C THR A 186 -4.05 -10.53 -13.88
N PRO A 187 -3.74 -10.54 -12.57
CA PRO A 187 -3.17 -9.38 -11.90
C PRO A 187 -1.88 -8.91 -12.58
N MET A 188 -1.78 -7.62 -12.82
CA MET A 188 -0.63 -7.00 -13.48
C MET A 188 0.06 -6.01 -12.55
N ALA A 189 1.38 -6.09 -12.50
CA ALA A 189 2.18 -5.08 -11.84
C ALA A 189 2.26 -3.82 -12.73
N ALA A 190 2.20 -2.65 -12.11
CA ALA A 190 2.41 -1.39 -12.81
C ALA A 190 3.84 -1.29 -13.36
N ARG A 191 4.03 -0.50 -14.41
CA ARG A 191 5.33 -0.32 -15.07
C ARG A 191 6.39 0.21 -14.10
N GLU A 192 6.01 1.12 -13.21
CA GLU A 192 6.87 1.68 -12.17
C GLU A 192 7.42 0.60 -11.22
N VAL A 193 6.57 -0.38 -10.87
CA VAL A 193 6.94 -1.53 -10.03
C VAL A 193 7.96 -2.42 -10.74
N ILE A 194 7.69 -2.76 -12.01
CA ILE A 194 8.59 -3.58 -12.82
C ILE A 194 9.96 -2.88 -12.95
N ASN A 195 9.96 -1.60 -13.30
CA ASN A 195 11.18 -0.82 -13.44
C ASN A 195 11.97 -0.75 -12.12
N ALA A 196 11.29 -0.54 -10.98
CA ALA A 196 11.93 -0.47 -9.68
C ALA A 196 12.62 -1.79 -9.30
N ILE A 197 12.04 -2.93 -9.67
CA ILE A 197 12.66 -4.25 -9.44
C ILE A 197 13.86 -4.45 -10.37
N MET A 198 13.70 -4.14 -11.67
CA MET A 198 14.74 -4.39 -12.68
C MET A 198 15.96 -3.47 -12.54
N GLU A 199 15.77 -2.28 -12.00
CA GLU A 199 16.85 -1.30 -11.79
C GLU A 199 17.48 -1.37 -10.39
N ALA A 200 16.99 -2.24 -9.51
CA ALA A 200 17.48 -2.35 -8.14
C ALA A 200 18.86 -3.02 -8.10
N ASP A 201 19.76 -2.46 -7.28
CA ASP A 201 21.02 -3.13 -6.90
C ASP A 201 20.73 -4.27 -5.89
N MET A 202 19.63 -4.13 -5.12
CA MET A 202 19.19 -5.13 -4.15
C MET A 202 17.67 -5.15 -4.08
N VAL A 203 17.09 -6.35 -4.08
CA VAL A 203 15.66 -6.60 -3.80
C VAL A 203 15.54 -7.37 -2.49
N VAL A 204 14.65 -6.92 -1.58
CA VAL A 204 14.42 -7.50 -0.25
C VAL A 204 12.94 -7.86 -0.10
#